data_5197af13c0925860c0af996324e23d8f
#
_entry.id   5197af13c0925860c0af996324e23d8f
#
_cell.length_a   1.000
_cell.length_b   1.000
_cell.length_c   1.000
_cell.angle_alpha   90.00
_cell.angle_beta   90.00
_cell.angle_gamma   90.00
#
_symmetry.space_group_name_H-M   'P 1'
#
loop_
_entity.id
_entity.type
_entity.pdbx_description
1 polymer ?
#
loop_
_entity_poly.entity_id
_entity_poly.type
_entity_poly.pdbx_seq_one_letter_code
_entity_poly.pdbx_strand_id
1 'polypeptide(L)'
;MDRYTPTSLRRVAGIVAAIVVALGLTTLAVWVLEGTLGVPDAAATYLLAVVAIAVAFGTPAAVATAIGSFLLYDVLFVSPTGALIVADAEELLNLLLLLALGVVVGQLAGMQRARAETAILRERQARTQYRVGRELATASTARAALPALVEILRSEVDATRAWIGLGPEVAQERVAADTDPAGHRSAPSAYQLLQRRSGDETTTWVQVRGPRSSVPERSESRGVTFRTPIGAGGVALGSVWVIRRRSIGPPGRGHSRLLAAAADQVGQALERDRLAEEATGAEVARRSEAAKTALLDSVSHDLRTPLASIRAAAGSLMDPDLPLDDAARRERAASIDGQAERLNRLVTNLLDMSRIEAGDLHARLEVFPLEDLVRASIDRLASLLDGRPVAISMPPELPPVAVDAIFIDEVITNLLENAIRHTPPDAPIRVLGTVTSSGTVHLCVEDGGPGVPAMALDRVFDKFYRVPETRERSRRGSGLGLAVVRGFVEAMGGRVSARASELGGLAVDVELAAVPDATLASPGVAPLQQAGR
;
A
#
# COMPACT_ATOMS: atom_id res chain seq x y z
N MET A 1 -34.68 -46.39 5.53
CA MET A 1 -34.06 -47.55 6.21
C MET A 1 -32.59 -47.19 6.43
N ASP A 2 -32.32 -46.58 7.56
CA ASP A 2 -30.98 -46.12 7.93
C ASP A 2 -30.14 -47.33 8.38
N ARG A 3 -28.99 -47.49 7.69
CA ARG A 3 -27.98 -48.51 8.04
C ARG A 3 -27.29 -48.10 9.34
N TYR A 4 -27.59 -48.76 10.45
CA TYR A 4 -26.84 -48.68 11.69
C TYR A 4 -25.35 -49.01 11.42
N THR A 5 -24.49 -47.99 11.61
CA THR A 5 -23.03 -48.20 11.46
C THR A 5 -22.49 -48.92 12.70
N PRO A 6 -21.46 -49.76 12.58
CA PRO A 6 -20.90 -50.56 13.72
C PRO A 6 -20.37 -49.72 14.88
N THR A 7 -20.15 -48.42 14.68
CA THR A 7 -19.76 -47.47 15.68
C THR A 7 -20.90 -47.07 16.64
N SER A 8 -22.17 -47.11 16.20
CA SER A 8 -23.34 -46.82 17.02
C SER A 8 -23.64 -47.94 18.00
N LEU A 9 -23.50 -49.20 17.59
CA LEU A 9 -23.71 -50.38 18.44
C LEU A 9 -22.67 -50.45 19.57
N ARG A 10 -21.39 -50.18 19.30
CA ARG A 10 -20.34 -50.15 20.33
C ARG A 10 -20.58 -49.04 21.36
N ARG A 11 -21.08 -47.91 20.93
CA ARG A 11 -21.41 -46.77 21.82
C ARG A 11 -22.58 -47.09 22.72
N VAL A 12 -23.65 -47.68 22.17
CA VAL A 12 -24.80 -48.13 22.98
C VAL A 12 -24.42 -49.19 23.99
N ALA A 13 -23.66 -50.18 23.56
CA ALA A 13 -23.16 -51.26 24.46
C ALA A 13 -22.30 -50.68 25.61
N GLY A 14 -21.47 -49.66 25.34
CA GLY A 14 -20.69 -48.95 26.36
C GLY A 14 -21.55 -48.20 27.37
N ILE A 15 -22.63 -47.54 26.92
CA ILE A 15 -23.59 -46.87 27.80
C ILE A 15 -24.32 -47.87 28.68
N VAL A 16 -24.82 -48.94 28.12
CA VAL A 16 -25.49 -50.01 28.91
C VAL A 16 -24.56 -50.60 29.93
N ALA A 17 -23.32 -50.90 29.58
CA ALA A 17 -22.34 -51.43 30.53
C ALA A 17 -22.06 -50.46 31.68
N ALA A 18 -21.94 -49.15 31.37
CA ALA A 18 -21.75 -48.12 32.41
C ALA A 18 -22.95 -48.01 33.36
N ILE A 19 -24.18 -48.09 32.83
CA ILE A 19 -25.40 -48.09 33.64
C ILE A 19 -25.41 -49.30 34.59
N VAL A 20 -25.13 -50.51 34.08
CA VAL A 20 -25.10 -51.72 34.88
C VAL A 20 -24.06 -51.64 35.97
N VAL A 21 -22.87 -51.16 35.67
CA VAL A 21 -21.80 -50.98 36.67
C VAL A 21 -22.19 -49.97 37.74
N ALA A 22 -22.75 -48.81 37.34
CA ALA A 22 -23.20 -47.78 38.28
C ALA A 22 -24.31 -48.28 39.22
N LEU A 23 -25.31 -49.00 38.64
CA LEU A 23 -26.39 -49.61 39.40
C LEU A 23 -25.87 -50.70 40.36
N GLY A 24 -24.96 -51.55 39.93
CA GLY A 24 -24.33 -52.57 40.76
C GLY A 24 -23.57 -51.99 41.93
N LEU A 25 -22.75 -50.95 41.70
CA LEU A 25 -21.99 -50.26 42.75
C LEU A 25 -22.91 -49.57 43.76
N THR A 26 -23.96 -48.89 43.30
CA THR A 26 -24.90 -48.23 44.20
C THR A 26 -25.76 -49.21 44.97
N THR A 27 -26.18 -50.32 44.38
CA THR A 27 -26.89 -51.41 45.06
C THR A 27 -26.04 -52.03 46.18
N LEU A 28 -24.73 -52.27 45.91
CA LEU A 28 -23.81 -52.72 46.89
C LEU A 28 -23.64 -51.74 48.08
N ALA A 29 -23.59 -50.41 47.71
CA ALA A 29 -23.50 -49.36 48.71
C ALA A 29 -24.77 -49.29 49.58
N VAL A 30 -25.96 -49.42 49.04
CA VAL A 30 -27.23 -49.46 49.74
C VAL A 30 -27.28 -50.70 50.66
N TRP A 31 -26.88 -51.88 50.16
CA TRP A 31 -26.82 -53.10 50.96
C TRP A 31 -25.90 -52.96 52.18
N VAL A 32 -24.77 -52.29 52.05
CA VAL A 32 -23.86 -52.03 53.17
C VAL A 32 -24.46 -51.02 54.14
N LEU A 33 -25.09 -49.95 53.67
CA LEU A 33 -25.70 -48.89 54.46
C LEU A 33 -26.87 -49.42 55.31
N GLU A 34 -27.80 -50.15 54.67
CA GLU A 34 -28.98 -50.71 55.37
C GLU A 34 -28.63 -51.93 56.18
N GLY A 35 -27.83 -52.89 55.64
CA GLY A 35 -27.54 -54.18 56.29
C GLY A 35 -26.50 -54.09 57.42
N THR A 36 -25.46 -53.24 57.29
CA THR A 36 -24.37 -53.18 58.28
C THR A 36 -24.38 -51.93 59.15
N LEU A 37 -24.81 -50.80 58.64
CA LEU A 37 -24.83 -49.54 59.38
C LEU A 37 -26.21 -49.15 59.90
N GLY A 38 -27.28 -49.88 59.53
CA GLY A 38 -28.63 -49.68 60.05
C GLY A 38 -29.26 -48.34 59.67
N VAL A 39 -28.84 -47.77 58.49
CA VAL A 39 -29.41 -46.51 57.96
C VAL A 39 -30.71 -46.86 57.27
N PRO A 40 -31.87 -46.45 57.80
CA PRO A 40 -33.14 -46.70 57.08
C PRO A 40 -33.24 -45.85 55.85
N ASP A 41 -33.89 -46.36 54.78
CA ASP A 41 -34.18 -45.67 53.50
C ASP A 41 -32.96 -45.11 52.73
N ALA A 42 -31.96 -45.94 52.50
CA ALA A 42 -30.78 -45.55 51.74
C ALA A 42 -31.05 -45.42 50.25
N ALA A 43 -32.31 -45.40 49.77
CA ALA A 43 -32.74 -45.22 48.38
C ALA A 43 -32.15 -43.98 47.73
N ALA A 44 -31.94 -42.89 48.48
CA ALA A 44 -31.32 -41.67 48.00
C ALA A 44 -29.90 -41.87 47.41
N THR A 45 -29.20 -42.96 47.80
CA THR A 45 -27.87 -43.29 47.28
C THR A 45 -27.88 -43.58 45.77
N TYR A 46 -28.99 -44.08 45.21
CA TYR A 46 -29.16 -44.29 43.76
C TYR A 46 -29.13 -43.00 42.98
N LEU A 47 -29.44 -41.84 43.61
CA LEU A 47 -29.34 -40.54 42.98
C LEU A 47 -27.91 -40.26 42.48
N LEU A 48 -26.89 -40.75 43.18
CA LEU A 48 -25.48 -40.59 42.77
C LEU A 48 -25.22 -41.30 41.44
N ALA A 49 -25.78 -42.51 41.23
CA ALA A 49 -25.68 -43.21 39.96
C ALA A 49 -26.40 -42.45 38.84
N VAL A 50 -27.63 -41.97 39.12
CA VAL A 50 -28.41 -41.20 38.14
C VAL A 50 -27.67 -39.93 37.72
N VAL A 51 -27.13 -39.17 38.69
CA VAL A 51 -26.35 -37.96 38.43
C VAL A 51 -25.05 -38.26 37.65
N ALA A 52 -24.30 -39.26 38.05
CA ALA A 52 -23.05 -39.66 37.39
C ALA A 52 -23.29 -40.06 35.93
N ILE A 53 -24.32 -40.88 35.67
CA ILE A 53 -24.69 -41.29 34.30
C ILE A 53 -25.28 -40.11 33.50
N ALA A 54 -26.10 -39.25 34.14
CA ALA A 54 -26.61 -38.02 33.49
C ALA A 54 -25.48 -37.13 32.98
N VAL A 55 -24.50 -36.88 33.83
CA VAL A 55 -23.31 -36.12 33.52
C VAL A 55 -22.45 -36.82 32.46
N ALA A 56 -22.33 -38.16 32.49
CA ALA A 56 -21.49 -38.90 31.52
C ALA A 56 -22.14 -39.11 30.16
N PHE A 57 -23.43 -39.42 30.09
CA PHE A 57 -24.11 -39.91 28.88
C PHE A 57 -25.39 -39.16 28.51
N GLY A 58 -25.83 -38.20 29.33
CA GLY A 58 -26.97 -37.33 29.03
C GLY A 58 -28.32 -37.90 29.46
N THR A 59 -29.40 -37.17 29.08
CA THR A 59 -30.77 -37.42 29.59
C THR A 59 -31.32 -38.82 29.35
N PRO A 60 -31.17 -39.44 28.15
CA PRO A 60 -31.75 -40.77 27.93
C PRO A 60 -31.13 -41.85 28.84
N ALA A 61 -29.82 -41.77 29.06
CA ALA A 61 -29.13 -42.69 29.93
C ALA A 61 -29.49 -42.47 31.41
N ALA A 62 -29.67 -41.20 31.82
CA ALA A 62 -30.11 -40.85 33.18
C ALA A 62 -31.51 -41.39 33.48
N VAL A 63 -32.45 -41.24 32.55
CA VAL A 63 -33.81 -41.80 32.68
C VAL A 63 -33.80 -43.34 32.80
N ALA A 64 -33.01 -43.99 31.93
CA ALA A 64 -32.86 -45.45 32.01
C ALA A 64 -32.24 -45.89 33.33
N THR A 65 -31.26 -45.13 33.88
CA THR A 65 -30.63 -45.43 35.18
C THR A 65 -31.62 -45.18 36.32
N ALA A 66 -32.43 -44.12 36.27
CA ALA A 66 -33.45 -43.84 37.30
C ALA A 66 -34.52 -44.94 37.36
N ILE A 67 -35.01 -45.41 36.20
CA ILE A 67 -35.94 -46.52 36.12
C ILE A 67 -35.28 -47.81 36.65
N GLY A 68 -34.01 -48.09 36.24
CA GLY A 68 -33.25 -49.23 36.72
C GLY A 68 -32.99 -49.20 38.25
N SER A 69 -32.67 -48.03 38.80
CA SER A 69 -32.50 -47.78 40.23
C SER A 69 -33.78 -48.12 41.02
N PHE A 70 -34.88 -47.62 40.48
CA PHE A 70 -36.19 -47.94 41.06
C PHE A 70 -36.46 -49.45 41.12
N LEU A 71 -36.41 -50.08 39.95
CA LEU A 71 -36.70 -51.53 39.87
C LEU A 71 -35.78 -52.38 40.76
N LEU A 72 -34.51 -52.01 40.86
CA LEU A 72 -33.57 -52.71 41.72
C LEU A 72 -33.85 -52.47 43.20
N TYR A 73 -34.16 -51.25 43.60
CA TYR A 73 -34.46 -50.93 44.98
C TYR A 73 -35.75 -51.65 45.44
N ASP A 74 -36.80 -51.53 44.63
CA ASP A 74 -38.09 -52.17 44.94
C ASP A 74 -37.99 -53.68 45.10
N VAL A 75 -37.32 -54.36 44.13
CA VAL A 75 -37.16 -55.84 44.14
C VAL A 75 -36.25 -56.36 45.25
N LEU A 76 -35.21 -55.61 45.63
CA LEU A 76 -34.16 -56.13 46.53
C LEU A 76 -34.34 -55.68 47.97
N PHE A 77 -34.92 -54.52 48.26
CA PHE A 77 -34.93 -53.88 49.57
C PHE A 77 -36.34 -53.64 50.16
N VAL A 78 -37.40 -53.57 49.30
CA VAL A 78 -38.75 -53.39 49.74
C VAL A 78 -39.43 -54.76 50.07
N SER A 79 -40.10 -54.88 51.22
CA SER A 79 -40.83 -56.13 51.60
C SER A 79 -42.25 -56.19 51.01
N PRO A 80 -42.72 -57.28 50.40
CA PRO A 80 -42.05 -58.60 50.30
C PRO A 80 -40.99 -58.64 49.24
N THR A 81 -39.73 -58.90 49.57
CA THR A 81 -38.59 -58.94 48.64
C THR A 81 -38.81 -59.97 47.51
N GLY A 82 -38.53 -59.53 46.28
CA GLY A 82 -38.66 -60.32 45.05
C GLY A 82 -40.00 -60.14 44.35
N ALA A 83 -40.88 -59.25 44.73
CA ALA A 83 -42.15 -58.94 44.09
C ALA A 83 -42.16 -57.42 43.73
N LEU A 84 -42.53 -57.09 42.51
CA LEU A 84 -42.80 -55.70 42.06
C LEU A 84 -44.20 -55.27 42.57
N ILE A 85 -44.37 -55.02 43.86
CA ILE A 85 -45.63 -54.60 44.46
C ILE A 85 -45.36 -53.32 45.25
N VAL A 86 -45.66 -52.16 44.68
CA VAL A 86 -45.65 -50.86 45.41
C VAL A 86 -46.89 -50.82 46.26
N ALA A 87 -46.78 -51.24 47.51
CA ALA A 87 -47.90 -51.31 48.46
C ALA A 87 -48.19 -50.00 49.16
N ASP A 88 -47.22 -49.09 49.25
CA ASP A 88 -47.33 -47.84 49.99
C ASP A 88 -47.25 -46.61 49.12
N ALA A 89 -48.12 -45.62 49.35
CA ALA A 89 -48.17 -44.37 48.65
C ALA A 89 -46.88 -43.53 48.83
N GLU A 90 -46.19 -43.72 49.98
CA GLU A 90 -44.99 -43.02 50.33
C GLU A 90 -43.78 -43.49 49.44
N GLU A 91 -43.71 -44.82 49.21
CA GLU A 91 -42.71 -45.43 48.33
C GLU A 91 -42.92 -45.00 46.85
N LEU A 92 -44.18 -44.96 46.40
CA LEU A 92 -44.53 -44.47 45.08
C LEU A 92 -44.11 -43.00 44.88
N LEU A 93 -44.31 -42.16 45.93
CA LEU A 93 -43.92 -40.75 45.90
C LEU A 93 -42.40 -40.59 45.80
N ASN A 94 -41.64 -41.31 46.64
CA ASN A 94 -40.16 -41.29 46.61
C ASN A 94 -39.62 -41.68 45.24
N LEU A 95 -40.23 -42.61 44.60
CA LEU A 95 -39.93 -43.12 43.28
C LEU A 95 -40.16 -42.11 42.19
N LEU A 96 -41.32 -41.48 42.20
CA LEU A 96 -41.67 -40.40 41.26
C LEU A 96 -40.73 -39.20 41.44
N LEU A 97 -40.36 -38.88 42.70
CA LEU A 97 -39.40 -37.84 42.99
C LEU A 97 -38.00 -38.18 42.42
N LEU A 98 -37.53 -39.42 42.60
CA LEU A 98 -36.23 -39.89 42.07
C LEU A 98 -36.22 -39.85 40.56
N LEU A 99 -37.31 -40.27 39.91
CA LEU A 99 -37.46 -40.18 38.43
C LEU A 99 -37.47 -38.73 37.97
N ALA A 100 -38.32 -37.89 38.62
CA ALA A 100 -38.40 -36.47 38.27
C ALA A 100 -37.07 -35.75 38.41
N LEU A 101 -36.36 -36.03 39.52
CA LEU A 101 -35.04 -35.46 39.77
C LEU A 101 -33.99 -35.94 38.74
N GLY A 102 -34.04 -37.25 38.38
CA GLY A 102 -33.19 -37.81 37.31
C GLY A 102 -33.39 -37.15 35.95
N VAL A 103 -34.64 -36.90 35.59
CA VAL A 103 -34.98 -36.16 34.35
C VAL A 103 -34.47 -34.73 34.41
N VAL A 104 -34.73 -34.00 35.51
CA VAL A 104 -34.30 -32.58 35.66
C VAL A 104 -32.78 -32.46 35.60
N VAL A 105 -32.07 -33.30 36.37
CA VAL A 105 -30.59 -33.31 36.40
C VAL A 105 -30.04 -33.69 35.03
N GLY A 106 -30.63 -34.69 34.37
CA GLY A 106 -30.23 -35.11 33.01
C GLY A 106 -30.44 -34.00 31.96
N GLN A 107 -31.57 -33.30 32.03
CA GLN A 107 -31.83 -32.15 31.16
C GLN A 107 -30.84 -31.00 31.41
N LEU A 108 -30.61 -30.67 32.69
CA LEU A 108 -29.67 -29.60 33.07
C LEU A 108 -28.24 -29.92 32.62
N ALA A 109 -27.78 -31.14 32.84
CA ALA A 109 -26.47 -31.60 32.38
C ALA A 109 -26.35 -31.57 30.83
N GLY A 110 -27.39 -31.99 30.12
CA GLY A 110 -27.44 -31.94 28.66
C GLY A 110 -27.41 -30.50 28.13
N MET A 111 -28.16 -29.59 28.77
CA MET A 111 -28.13 -28.15 28.41
C MET A 111 -26.76 -27.51 28.68
N GLN A 112 -26.13 -27.82 29.82
CA GLN A 112 -24.80 -27.29 30.14
C GLN A 112 -23.74 -27.79 29.14
N ARG A 113 -23.77 -29.04 28.73
CA ARG A 113 -22.87 -29.55 27.69
C ARG A 113 -23.07 -28.87 26.34
N ALA A 114 -24.33 -28.78 25.88
CA ALA A 114 -24.64 -28.10 24.62
C ALA A 114 -24.20 -26.63 24.62
N ARG A 115 -24.32 -25.95 25.79
CA ARG A 115 -23.81 -24.58 25.97
C ARG A 115 -22.28 -24.54 25.93
N ALA A 116 -21.60 -25.46 26.60
CA ALA A 116 -20.15 -25.53 26.60
C ALA A 116 -19.59 -25.82 25.20
N GLU A 117 -20.17 -26.77 24.46
CA GLU A 117 -19.78 -27.08 23.08
C GLU A 117 -19.97 -25.87 22.14
N THR A 118 -21.12 -25.19 22.26
CA THR A 118 -21.39 -23.97 21.48
C THR A 118 -20.46 -22.82 21.83
N ALA A 119 -20.07 -22.68 23.11
CA ALA A 119 -19.11 -21.66 23.55
C ALA A 119 -17.71 -21.93 22.97
N ILE A 120 -17.23 -23.17 23.01
CA ILE A 120 -15.94 -23.57 22.44
C ILE A 120 -15.92 -23.31 20.91
N LEU A 121 -17.00 -23.66 20.22
CA LEU A 121 -17.10 -23.42 18.77
C LEU A 121 -17.11 -21.91 18.44
N ARG A 122 -17.82 -21.09 19.22
CA ARG A 122 -17.84 -19.62 19.06
C ARG A 122 -16.46 -19.03 19.33
N GLU A 123 -15.78 -19.47 20.38
CA GLU A 123 -14.43 -19.02 20.72
C GLU A 123 -13.44 -19.32 19.58
N ARG A 124 -13.45 -20.54 19.04
CA ARG A 124 -12.61 -20.90 17.88
C ARG A 124 -12.90 -20.01 16.67
N GLN A 125 -14.17 -19.79 16.34
CA GLN A 125 -14.57 -18.91 15.25
C GLN A 125 -14.07 -17.47 15.46
N ALA A 126 -14.26 -16.92 16.66
CA ALA A 126 -13.81 -15.58 16.99
C ALA A 126 -12.27 -15.45 16.89
N ARG A 127 -11.52 -16.44 17.39
CA ARG A 127 -10.05 -16.46 17.27
C ARG A 127 -9.58 -16.48 15.82
N THR A 128 -10.22 -17.27 14.96
CA THR A 128 -9.84 -17.35 13.55
C THR A 128 -10.20 -16.07 12.81
N GLN A 129 -11.36 -15.48 13.06
CA GLN A 129 -11.73 -14.17 12.49
C GLN A 129 -10.76 -13.08 12.93
N TYR A 130 -10.34 -13.08 14.19
CA TYR A 130 -9.34 -12.15 14.70
C TYR A 130 -7.98 -12.33 13.98
N ARG A 131 -7.54 -13.59 13.77
CA ARG A 131 -6.29 -13.88 13.03
C ARG A 131 -6.36 -13.36 11.60
N VAL A 132 -7.45 -13.64 10.88
CA VAL A 132 -7.67 -13.13 9.53
C VAL A 132 -7.65 -11.60 9.50
N GLY A 133 -8.39 -10.95 10.39
CA GLY A 133 -8.43 -9.49 10.49
C GLY A 133 -7.06 -8.89 10.84
N ARG A 134 -6.30 -9.52 11.72
CA ARG A 134 -4.95 -9.09 12.11
C ARG A 134 -3.97 -9.17 10.93
N GLU A 135 -3.97 -10.27 10.18
CA GLU A 135 -3.11 -10.41 9.00
C GLU A 135 -3.42 -9.33 7.94
N LEU A 136 -4.71 -9.04 7.69
CA LEU A 136 -5.13 -7.97 6.79
C LEU A 136 -4.81 -6.55 7.30
N ALA A 137 -4.74 -6.35 8.61
CA ALA A 137 -4.44 -5.05 9.21
C ALA A 137 -2.94 -4.77 9.33
N THR A 138 -2.10 -5.82 9.47
CA THR A 138 -0.65 -5.67 9.67
C THR A 138 0.14 -5.72 8.36
N ALA A 139 -0.42 -6.26 7.30
CA ALA A 139 0.20 -6.29 5.98
C ALA A 139 0.19 -4.89 5.34
N SER A 140 1.20 -4.62 4.52
CA SER A 140 1.31 -3.35 3.77
C SER A 140 0.18 -3.17 2.76
N THR A 141 -0.32 -4.28 2.20
CA THR A 141 -1.48 -4.32 1.28
C THR A 141 -2.29 -5.58 1.55
N ALA A 142 -3.58 -5.55 1.19
CA ALA A 142 -4.45 -6.73 1.27
C ALA A 142 -3.87 -7.91 0.47
N ARG A 143 -3.25 -7.65 -0.69
CA ARG A 143 -2.60 -8.68 -1.51
C ARG A 143 -1.42 -9.34 -0.81
N ALA A 144 -0.64 -8.60 -0.05
CA ALA A 144 0.50 -9.14 0.71
C ALA A 144 0.06 -10.10 1.82
N ALA A 145 -1.17 -9.95 2.35
CA ALA A 145 -1.73 -10.82 3.38
C ALA A 145 -2.27 -12.16 2.82
N LEU A 146 -2.60 -12.24 1.53
CA LEU A 146 -3.30 -13.41 0.96
C LEU A 146 -2.59 -14.75 1.18
N PRO A 147 -1.25 -14.89 1.06
CA PRO A 147 -0.56 -16.14 1.31
C PRO A 147 -0.77 -16.68 2.73
N ALA A 148 -0.69 -15.82 3.73
CA ALA A 148 -0.96 -16.21 5.13
C ALA A 148 -2.43 -16.59 5.34
N LEU A 149 -3.34 -15.87 4.69
CA LEU A 149 -4.79 -16.14 4.79
C LEU A 149 -5.18 -17.50 4.20
N VAL A 150 -4.65 -17.87 3.03
CA VAL A 150 -4.99 -19.17 2.44
C VAL A 150 -4.49 -20.33 3.31
N GLU A 151 -3.36 -20.20 4.00
CA GLU A 151 -2.86 -21.21 4.92
C GLU A 151 -3.72 -21.32 6.19
N ILE A 152 -4.15 -20.17 6.75
CA ILE A 152 -5.10 -20.13 7.87
C ILE A 152 -6.40 -20.83 7.46
N LEU A 153 -6.97 -20.48 6.30
CA LEU A 153 -8.22 -21.06 5.84
C LEU A 153 -8.08 -22.56 5.54
N ARG A 154 -6.98 -22.98 4.92
CA ARG A 154 -6.69 -24.40 4.67
C ARG A 154 -6.73 -25.24 5.95
N SER A 155 -6.05 -24.76 6.98
CA SER A 155 -5.95 -25.46 8.27
C SER A 155 -7.29 -25.49 9.01
N GLU A 156 -8.02 -24.39 9.05
CA GLU A 156 -9.26 -24.26 9.82
C GLU A 156 -10.46 -25.02 9.23
N VAL A 157 -10.49 -25.19 7.89
CA VAL A 157 -11.58 -25.92 7.23
C VAL A 157 -11.23 -27.36 6.84
N ASP A 158 -10.13 -27.90 7.35
CA ASP A 158 -9.61 -29.24 7.00
C ASP A 158 -9.49 -29.46 5.49
N ALA A 159 -9.01 -28.44 4.79
CA ALA A 159 -8.83 -28.51 3.34
C ALA A 159 -7.47 -29.13 2.97
N THR A 160 -7.44 -29.87 1.88
CA THR A 160 -6.18 -30.38 1.31
C THR A 160 -5.44 -29.28 0.56
N ARG A 161 -6.18 -28.32 -0.01
CA ARG A 161 -5.65 -27.13 -0.70
C ARG A 161 -6.59 -25.97 -0.54
N ALA A 162 -6.05 -24.75 -0.45
CA ALA A 162 -6.79 -23.50 -0.48
C ALA A 162 -6.05 -22.50 -1.37
N TRP A 163 -6.80 -21.68 -2.12
CA TRP A 163 -6.25 -20.57 -2.89
C TRP A 163 -7.25 -19.43 -2.99
N ILE A 164 -6.73 -18.24 -3.33
CA ILE A 164 -7.53 -17.07 -3.64
C ILE A 164 -7.27 -16.68 -5.08
N GLY A 165 -8.34 -16.62 -5.87
CA GLY A 165 -8.35 -16.08 -7.21
C GLY A 165 -8.95 -14.67 -7.22
N LEU A 166 -8.34 -13.74 -7.92
CA LEU A 166 -8.83 -12.37 -8.09
C LEU A 166 -9.21 -12.14 -9.56
N GLY A 167 -10.39 -11.62 -9.79
CA GLY A 167 -10.95 -11.33 -11.12
C GLY A 167 -12.47 -11.16 -11.06
N PRO A 168 -13.07 -10.44 -12.02
CA PRO A 168 -14.50 -10.16 -12.03
C PRO A 168 -15.34 -11.42 -12.30
N GLU A 169 -14.80 -12.38 -13.04
CA GLU A 169 -15.45 -13.63 -13.40
C GLU A 169 -14.54 -14.83 -13.12
N VAL A 170 -15.13 -15.98 -12.83
CA VAL A 170 -14.41 -17.24 -12.52
C VAL A 170 -13.37 -17.61 -13.58
N ALA A 171 -13.73 -17.42 -14.86
CA ALA A 171 -12.83 -17.74 -15.98
C ALA A 171 -11.64 -16.78 -16.10
N GLN A 172 -11.76 -15.59 -15.53
CA GLN A 172 -10.76 -14.52 -15.57
C GLN A 172 -9.99 -14.41 -14.25
N GLU A 173 -10.35 -15.20 -13.24
CA GLU A 173 -9.64 -15.20 -11.96
C GLU A 173 -8.17 -15.60 -12.16
N ARG A 174 -7.26 -14.76 -11.67
CA ARG A 174 -5.83 -15.05 -11.56
C ARG A 174 -5.52 -15.45 -10.13
N VAL A 175 -4.77 -16.52 -9.96
CA VAL A 175 -4.36 -16.99 -8.63
C VAL A 175 -3.45 -15.94 -7.99
N ALA A 176 -3.92 -15.37 -6.88
CA ALA A 176 -3.19 -14.38 -6.10
C ALA A 176 -2.41 -15.02 -4.94
N ALA A 177 -2.93 -16.11 -4.37
CA ALA A 177 -2.26 -16.91 -3.35
C ALA A 177 -2.74 -18.36 -3.42
N ASP A 178 -1.86 -19.30 -3.12
CA ASP A 178 -2.14 -20.75 -3.19
C ASP A 178 -1.25 -21.51 -2.19
N THR A 179 -1.82 -22.47 -1.50
CA THR A 179 -1.07 -23.38 -0.60
C THR A 179 -0.32 -24.49 -1.34
N ASP A 180 -0.60 -24.69 -2.64
CA ASP A 180 0.12 -25.60 -3.53
C ASP A 180 0.52 -24.87 -4.82
N PRO A 181 1.69 -24.22 -4.86
CA PRO A 181 2.15 -23.44 -6.02
C PRO A 181 2.37 -24.28 -7.28
N ALA A 182 2.58 -25.59 -7.13
CA ALA A 182 2.76 -26.52 -8.26
C ALA A 182 1.42 -26.99 -8.86
N GLY A 183 0.30 -26.67 -8.22
CA GLY A 183 -1.03 -27.05 -8.66
C GLY A 183 -1.51 -26.33 -9.92
N HIS A 184 -2.49 -26.95 -10.61
CA HIS A 184 -3.06 -26.41 -11.84
C HIS A 184 -3.69 -25.01 -11.61
N ARG A 185 -3.36 -24.07 -12.49
CA ARG A 185 -3.77 -22.65 -12.41
C ARG A 185 -5.12 -22.34 -13.08
N SER A 186 -5.84 -23.33 -13.58
CA SER A 186 -7.14 -23.14 -14.25
C SER A 186 -8.30 -23.30 -13.27
N ALA A 187 -9.39 -22.55 -13.53
CA ALA A 187 -10.62 -22.67 -12.76
C ALA A 187 -11.17 -24.11 -12.83
N PRO A 188 -11.66 -24.67 -11.71
CA PRO A 188 -12.21 -26.02 -11.67
C PRO A 188 -13.43 -26.18 -12.58
N SER A 189 -13.52 -27.31 -13.28
CA SER A 189 -14.64 -27.64 -14.18
C SER A 189 -15.98 -27.87 -13.44
N ALA A 190 -15.92 -28.22 -12.16
CA ALA A 190 -17.09 -28.36 -11.29
C ALA A 190 -16.75 -27.97 -9.84
N TYR A 191 -17.64 -27.25 -9.20
CA TYR A 191 -17.46 -26.81 -7.82
C TYR A 191 -18.80 -26.63 -7.10
N GLN A 192 -18.76 -26.58 -5.77
CA GLN A 192 -19.88 -26.18 -4.94
C GLN A 192 -19.74 -24.71 -4.54
N LEU A 193 -20.74 -23.90 -4.87
CA LEU A 193 -20.78 -22.47 -4.58
C LEU A 193 -21.49 -22.23 -3.24
N LEU A 194 -20.89 -21.44 -2.37
CA LEU A 194 -21.55 -20.95 -1.17
C LEU A 194 -22.56 -19.86 -1.55
N GLN A 195 -23.84 -20.18 -1.46
CA GLN A 195 -24.93 -19.25 -1.71
C GLN A 195 -25.50 -18.74 -0.38
N ARG A 196 -25.52 -17.40 -0.21
CA ARG A 196 -26.17 -16.73 0.90
C ARG A 196 -27.59 -16.37 0.48
N ARG A 197 -28.58 -16.71 1.29
CA ARG A 197 -29.96 -16.29 1.08
C ARG A 197 -30.16 -14.94 1.74
N SER A 198 -30.62 -13.95 0.98
CA SER A 198 -30.90 -12.60 1.51
C SER A 198 -32.06 -12.70 2.51
N GLY A 199 -31.86 -12.26 3.76
CA GLY A 199 -32.89 -12.24 4.80
C GLY A 199 -32.93 -13.45 5.74
N ASP A 200 -32.13 -14.48 5.52
CA ASP A 200 -31.99 -15.61 6.44
C ASP A 200 -30.51 -15.95 6.64
N GLU A 201 -30.09 -16.23 7.87
CA GLU A 201 -28.68 -16.60 8.19
C GLU A 201 -28.23 -17.95 7.57
N THR A 202 -29.09 -18.57 6.77
CA THR A 202 -28.82 -19.86 6.17
C THR A 202 -27.94 -19.74 4.93
N THR A 203 -26.70 -20.21 5.05
CA THR A 203 -25.78 -20.42 3.94
C THR A 203 -25.89 -21.85 3.43
N THR A 204 -26.11 -22.03 2.14
CA THR A 204 -26.19 -23.36 1.50
C THR A 204 -25.12 -23.51 0.41
N TRP A 205 -24.64 -24.77 0.21
CA TRP A 205 -23.75 -25.10 -0.88
C TRP A 205 -24.56 -25.57 -2.08
N VAL A 206 -24.41 -24.86 -3.20
CA VAL A 206 -25.08 -25.18 -4.46
C VAL A 206 -24.05 -25.72 -5.45
N GLN A 207 -24.33 -26.87 -6.04
CA GLN A 207 -23.46 -27.47 -7.04
C GLN A 207 -23.56 -26.71 -8.36
N VAL A 208 -22.41 -26.19 -8.83
CA VAL A 208 -22.28 -25.53 -10.12
C VAL A 208 -21.40 -26.39 -11.00
N ARG A 209 -21.88 -26.70 -12.20
CA ARG A 209 -21.07 -27.35 -13.24
C ARG A 209 -20.61 -26.28 -14.20
N GLY A 210 -19.29 -26.16 -14.36
CA GLY A 210 -18.71 -25.29 -15.39
C GLY A 210 -18.99 -25.81 -16.82
N PRO A 211 -18.70 -25.00 -17.85
CA PRO A 211 -18.76 -25.45 -19.23
C PRO A 211 -17.88 -26.71 -19.39
N ARG A 212 -18.39 -27.70 -20.13
CA ARG A 212 -17.72 -28.98 -20.32
C ARG A 212 -16.32 -28.75 -20.91
N SER A 213 -15.29 -28.90 -20.09
CA SER A 213 -13.92 -29.05 -20.59
C SER A 213 -13.80 -30.42 -21.28
N SER A 214 -13.34 -30.40 -22.51
CA SER A 214 -13.15 -31.63 -23.33
C SER A 214 -11.95 -32.47 -22.88
N VAL A 215 -11.25 -32.09 -21.84
CA VAL A 215 -10.11 -32.83 -21.29
C VAL A 215 -10.57 -33.64 -20.09
N PRO A 216 -10.48 -34.98 -20.11
CA PRO A 216 -10.79 -35.80 -18.95
C PRO A 216 -9.73 -35.55 -17.88
N GLU A 217 -10.12 -34.84 -16.82
CA GLU A 217 -9.27 -34.61 -15.63
C GLU A 217 -9.01 -35.96 -14.91
N ARG A 218 -7.91 -36.60 -15.27
CA ARG A 218 -7.42 -37.83 -14.60
C ARG A 218 -6.96 -37.59 -13.16
N SER A 219 -6.93 -36.37 -12.66
CA SER A 219 -6.38 -35.99 -11.34
C SER A 219 -7.44 -35.68 -10.26
N GLU A 220 -8.73 -35.59 -10.57
CA GLU A 220 -9.78 -35.21 -9.60
C GLU A 220 -10.25 -36.35 -8.67
N SER A 221 -9.54 -37.44 -8.58
CA SER A 221 -10.04 -38.67 -7.94
C SER A 221 -10.22 -38.62 -6.42
N ARG A 222 -9.92 -37.52 -5.71
CA ARG A 222 -9.93 -37.54 -4.24
C ARG A 222 -10.57 -36.34 -3.50
N GLY A 223 -11.05 -35.29 -4.17
CA GLY A 223 -11.57 -34.09 -3.49
C GLY A 223 -12.82 -33.48 -4.11
N VAL A 224 -13.51 -32.66 -3.32
CA VAL A 224 -14.61 -31.78 -3.77
C VAL A 224 -14.16 -30.35 -3.60
N THR A 225 -14.34 -29.55 -4.65
CA THR A 225 -13.95 -28.13 -4.67
C THR A 225 -15.12 -27.27 -4.22
N PHE A 226 -14.85 -26.31 -3.34
CA PHE A 226 -15.80 -25.34 -2.80
C PHE A 226 -15.32 -23.93 -3.13
N ARG A 227 -16.24 -23.07 -3.55
CA ARG A 227 -16.01 -21.68 -3.91
C ARG A 227 -16.80 -20.74 -3.02
N THR A 228 -16.16 -19.72 -2.48
CA THR A 228 -16.79 -18.63 -1.73
C THR A 228 -16.46 -17.31 -2.45
N PRO A 229 -17.45 -16.56 -2.98
CA PRO A 229 -17.20 -15.32 -3.69
C PRO A 229 -16.60 -14.26 -2.77
N ILE A 230 -15.64 -13.49 -3.28
CA ILE A 230 -15.10 -12.29 -2.67
C ILE A 230 -15.76 -11.10 -3.39
N GLY A 231 -16.35 -10.18 -2.64
CA GLY A 231 -16.96 -8.98 -3.22
C GLY A 231 -16.95 -7.83 -2.23
N ALA A 232 -17.01 -6.61 -2.77
CA ALA A 232 -17.20 -5.39 -2.00
C ALA A 232 -18.11 -4.44 -2.80
N GLY A 233 -19.01 -3.72 -2.11
CA GLY A 233 -19.90 -2.76 -2.77
C GLY A 233 -20.78 -3.31 -3.89
N GLY A 234 -21.07 -4.63 -3.89
CA GLY A 234 -21.83 -5.27 -4.96
C GLY A 234 -21.00 -5.71 -6.18
N VAL A 235 -19.70 -5.45 -6.18
CA VAL A 235 -18.77 -5.84 -7.25
C VAL A 235 -18.07 -7.14 -6.88
N ALA A 236 -18.00 -8.09 -7.82
CA ALA A 236 -17.21 -9.31 -7.66
C ALA A 236 -15.72 -8.99 -7.86
N LEU A 237 -14.91 -9.35 -6.86
CA LEU A 237 -13.46 -9.13 -6.88
C LEU A 237 -12.67 -10.41 -7.06
N GLY A 238 -13.31 -11.57 -6.81
CA GLY A 238 -12.66 -12.86 -6.90
C GLY A 238 -13.34 -13.95 -6.08
N SER A 239 -12.56 -14.95 -5.65
CA SER A 239 -13.09 -16.07 -4.87
C SER A 239 -12.04 -16.70 -3.96
N VAL A 240 -12.50 -17.16 -2.81
CA VAL A 240 -11.79 -18.13 -1.97
C VAL A 240 -12.18 -19.53 -2.43
N TRP A 241 -11.21 -20.36 -2.70
CA TRP A 241 -11.36 -21.72 -3.16
C TRP A 241 -10.74 -22.70 -2.17
N VAL A 242 -11.43 -23.79 -1.88
CA VAL A 242 -10.91 -24.85 -1.02
C VAL A 242 -11.23 -26.22 -1.60
N ILE A 243 -10.30 -27.16 -1.51
CA ILE A 243 -10.51 -28.57 -1.85
C ILE A 243 -10.56 -29.38 -0.55
N ARG A 244 -11.60 -30.17 -0.38
CA ARG A 244 -11.74 -31.10 0.77
C ARG A 244 -11.88 -32.54 0.28
N ARG A 245 -11.41 -33.49 1.09
CA ARG A 245 -11.59 -34.92 0.81
C ARG A 245 -13.07 -35.28 0.85
N ARG A 246 -13.53 -36.11 -0.08
CA ARG A 246 -14.94 -36.60 -0.10
C ARG A 246 -15.39 -37.27 1.19
N SER A 247 -14.46 -37.94 1.88
CA SER A 247 -14.73 -38.60 3.17
C SER A 247 -15.12 -37.65 4.31
N ILE A 248 -14.72 -36.38 4.21
CA ILE A 248 -15.01 -35.34 5.23
C ILE A 248 -16.35 -34.63 4.94
N GLY A 249 -16.82 -34.71 3.70
CA GLY A 249 -18.05 -34.03 3.28
C GLY A 249 -17.92 -32.51 3.11
N PRO A 250 -19.05 -31.81 2.85
CA PRO A 250 -19.06 -30.36 2.67
C PRO A 250 -18.68 -29.62 3.96
N PRO A 251 -18.17 -28.38 3.87
CA PRO A 251 -17.91 -27.56 5.03
C PRO A 251 -19.19 -27.38 5.86
N GLY A 252 -19.12 -27.70 7.14
CA GLY A 252 -20.23 -27.49 8.07
C GLY A 252 -20.58 -26.00 8.24
N ARG A 253 -21.69 -25.70 8.95
CA ARG A 253 -22.16 -24.31 9.14
C ARG A 253 -21.09 -23.36 9.70
N GLY A 254 -20.25 -23.84 10.64
CA GLY A 254 -19.14 -23.05 11.19
C GLY A 254 -18.08 -22.69 10.16
N HIS A 255 -17.61 -23.67 9.39
CA HIS A 255 -16.63 -23.47 8.32
C HIS A 255 -17.17 -22.59 7.19
N SER A 256 -18.45 -22.76 6.81
CA SER A 256 -19.10 -21.91 5.79
C SER A 256 -19.18 -20.45 6.20
N ARG A 257 -19.51 -20.18 7.48
CA ARG A 257 -19.50 -18.81 8.04
C ARG A 257 -18.09 -18.23 8.07
N LEU A 258 -17.10 -19.03 8.43
CA LEU A 258 -15.70 -18.60 8.44
C LEU A 258 -15.22 -18.20 7.04
N LEU A 259 -15.43 -19.08 6.04
CA LEU A 259 -15.07 -18.81 4.65
C LEU A 259 -15.77 -17.55 4.13
N ALA A 260 -17.05 -17.39 4.45
CA ALA A 260 -17.84 -16.23 4.06
C ALA A 260 -17.29 -14.94 4.71
N ALA A 261 -17.02 -14.98 6.03
CA ALA A 261 -16.48 -13.81 6.75
C ALA A 261 -15.07 -13.44 6.26
N ALA A 262 -14.21 -14.42 6.01
CA ALA A 262 -12.89 -14.19 5.45
C ALA A 262 -12.97 -13.58 4.04
N ALA A 263 -13.86 -14.08 3.17
CA ALA A 263 -14.06 -13.54 1.84
C ALA A 263 -14.55 -12.07 1.89
N ASP A 264 -15.47 -11.76 2.81
CA ASP A 264 -15.93 -10.38 3.03
C ASP A 264 -14.81 -9.45 3.52
N GLN A 265 -14.00 -9.91 4.50
CA GLN A 265 -12.86 -9.13 5.01
C GLN A 265 -11.81 -8.90 3.92
N VAL A 266 -11.50 -9.90 3.11
CA VAL A 266 -10.59 -9.75 1.95
C VAL A 266 -11.16 -8.75 0.95
N GLY A 267 -12.46 -8.86 0.62
CA GLY A 267 -13.12 -7.93 -0.28
C GLY A 267 -13.04 -6.48 0.21
N GLN A 268 -13.36 -6.25 1.49
CA GLN A 268 -13.28 -4.91 2.10
C GLN A 268 -11.84 -4.38 2.13
N ALA A 269 -10.85 -5.23 2.41
CA ALA A 269 -9.45 -4.83 2.43
C ALA A 269 -8.95 -4.46 1.03
N LEU A 270 -9.28 -5.24 -0.01
CA LEU A 270 -8.94 -4.93 -1.39
C LEU A 270 -9.58 -3.63 -1.88
N GLU A 271 -10.83 -3.38 -1.53
CA GLU A 271 -11.53 -2.15 -1.89
C GLU A 271 -10.96 -0.93 -1.16
N ARG A 272 -10.60 -1.09 0.12
CA ARG A 272 -9.91 -0.04 0.88
C ARG A 272 -8.57 0.33 0.24
N ASP A 273 -7.76 -0.66 -0.16
CA ASP A 273 -6.47 -0.43 -0.80
C ASP A 273 -6.65 0.28 -2.15
N ARG A 274 -7.65 -0.12 -2.96
CA ARG A 274 -8.00 0.53 -4.22
C ARG A 274 -8.37 2.00 -4.03
N LEU A 275 -9.24 2.30 -3.06
CA LEU A 275 -9.65 3.67 -2.75
C LEU A 275 -8.48 4.53 -2.24
N ALA A 276 -7.56 3.94 -1.46
CA ALA A 276 -6.37 4.63 -0.99
C ALA A 276 -5.41 4.99 -2.14
N GLU A 277 -5.22 4.08 -3.10
CA GLU A 277 -4.43 4.34 -4.31
C GLU A 277 -5.06 5.45 -5.18
N GLU A 278 -6.38 5.40 -5.39
CA GLU A 278 -7.11 6.42 -6.13
C GLU A 278 -7.03 7.80 -5.46
N ALA A 279 -7.20 7.85 -4.13
CA ALA A 279 -7.09 9.09 -3.37
C ALA A 279 -5.68 9.69 -3.44
N THR A 280 -4.65 8.84 -3.36
CA THR A 280 -3.25 9.28 -3.49
C THR A 280 -2.98 9.82 -4.90
N GLY A 281 -3.45 9.13 -5.94
CA GLY A 281 -3.31 9.58 -7.33
C GLY A 281 -4.03 10.90 -7.58
N ALA A 282 -5.24 11.07 -7.06
CA ALA A 282 -6.01 12.30 -7.16
C ALA A 282 -5.32 13.49 -6.43
N GLU A 283 -4.73 13.24 -5.27
CA GLU A 283 -3.99 14.28 -4.53
C GLU A 283 -2.73 14.71 -5.26
N VAL A 284 -1.97 13.76 -5.85
CA VAL A 284 -0.80 14.08 -6.68
C VAL A 284 -1.20 14.91 -7.90
N ALA A 285 -2.28 14.53 -8.61
CA ALA A 285 -2.79 15.27 -9.75
C ALA A 285 -3.24 16.69 -9.35
N ARG A 286 -3.94 16.83 -8.23
CA ARG A 286 -4.39 18.12 -7.70
C ARG A 286 -3.23 19.04 -7.33
N ARG A 287 -2.18 18.51 -6.71
CA ARG A 287 -0.96 19.26 -6.38
C ARG A 287 -0.23 19.73 -7.63
N SER A 288 -0.13 18.87 -8.64
CA SER A 288 0.47 19.21 -9.93
C SER A 288 -0.28 20.34 -10.63
N GLU A 289 -1.61 20.28 -10.66
CA GLU A 289 -2.43 21.32 -11.30
C GLU A 289 -2.38 22.65 -10.53
N ALA A 290 -2.37 22.61 -9.19
CA ALA A 290 -2.20 23.80 -8.36
C ALA A 290 -0.82 24.46 -8.59
N ALA A 291 0.24 23.65 -8.69
CA ALA A 291 1.57 24.15 -9.01
C ALA A 291 1.61 24.81 -10.39
N LYS A 292 1.01 24.17 -11.41
CA LYS A 292 0.92 24.71 -12.77
C LYS A 292 0.16 26.05 -12.81
N THR A 293 -0.95 26.16 -12.11
CA THR A 293 -1.73 27.40 -12.01
C THR A 293 -0.92 28.52 -11.34
N ALA A 294 -0.26 28.24 -10.21
CA ALA A 294 0.59 29.20 -9.53
C ALA A 294 1.76 29.68 -10.43
N LEU A 295 2.32 28.78 -11.24
CA LEU A 295 3.34 29.12 -12.23
C LEU A 295 2.81 30.09 -13.30
N LEU A 296 1.65 29.82 -13.89
CA LEU A 296 1.04 30.67 -14.90
C LEU A 296 0.71 32.07 -14.36
N ASP A 297 0.25 32.15 -13.12
CA ASP A 297 -0.01 33.42 -12.44
C ASP A 297 1.28 34.22 -12.22
N SER A 298 2.36 33.57 -11.76
CA SER A 298 3.67 34.20 -11.60
C SER A 298 4.25 34.73 -12.92
N VAL A 299 4.20 33.89 -13.98
CA VAL A 299 4.65 34.29 -15.33
C VAL A 299 3.84 35.47 -15.85
N SER A 300 2.51 35.43 -15.69
CA SER A 300 1.63 36.53 -16.11
C SER A 300 1.96 37.84 -15.41
N HIS A 301 2.25 37.79 -14.11
CA HIS A 301 2.69 38.96 -13.34
C HIS A 301 4.02 39.51 -13.86
N ASP A 302 5.03 38.65 -14.08
CA ASP A 302 6.38 39.04 -14.50
C ASP A 302 6.44 39.55 -15.95
N LEU A 303 5.49 39.13 -16.81
CA LEU A 303 5.30 39.69 -18.16
C LEU A 303 4.59 41.04 -18.12
N ARG A 304 3.58 41.23 -17.26
CA ARG A 304 2.78 42.46 -17.18
C ARG A 304 3.59 43.66 -16.76
N THR A 305 4.53 43.51 -15.82
CA THR A 305 5.35 44.59 -15.28
C THR A 305 6.20 45.27 -16.36
N PRO A 306 7.09 44.60 -17.13
CA PRO A 306 7.86 45.22 -18.19
C PRO A 306 6.98 45.80 -19.30
N LEU A 307 5.88 45.15 -19.63
CA LEU A 307 4.94 45.64 -20.64
C LEU A 307 4.27 46.96 -20.22
N ALA A 308 3.91 47.07 -18.92
CA ALA A 308 3.38 48.34 -18.38
C ALA A 308 4.42 49.45 -18.44
N SER A 309 5.69 49.16 -18.12
CA SER A 309 6.79 50.13 -18.23
C SER A 309 7.03 50.58 -19.66
N ILE A 310 7.04 49.68 -20.64
CA ILE A 310 7.14 50.00 -22.05
C ILE A 310 6.00 50.92 -22.49
N ARG A 311 4.76 50.58 -22.11
CA ARG A 311 3.59 51.41 -22.46
C ARG A 311 3.66 52.81 -21.83
N ALA A 312 4.09 52.93 -20.57
CA ALA A 312 4.23 54.21 -19.91
C ALA A 312 5.31 55.07 -20.57
N ALA A 313 6.49 54.50 -20.89
CA ALA A 313 7.57 55.21 -21.57
C ALA A 313 7.18 55.64 -22.99
N ALA A 314 6.54 54.74 -23.74
CA ALA A 314 6.03 55.04 -25.08
C ALA A 314 4.92 56.10 -25.06
N GLY A 315 3.98 56.02 -24.08
CA GLY A 315 2.94 57.04 -23.88
C GLY A 315 3.53 58.41 -23.59
N SER A 316 4.58 58.49 -22.76
CA SER A 316 5.27 59.74 -22.48
C SER A 316 5.98 60.31 -23.71
N LEU A 317 6.49 59.48 -24.62
CA LEU A 317 7.11 59.94 -25.87
C LEU A 317 6.08 60.40 -26.92
N MET A 318 4.85 59.93 -26.82
CA MET A 318 3.75 60.27 -27.75
C MET A 318 2.90 61.46 -27.26
N ASP A 319 3.09 61.90 -26.02
CA ASP A 319 2.31 62.97 -25.42
C ASP A 319 2.80 64.35 -25.93
N PRO A 320 1.99 65.07 -26.71
CA PRO A 320 2.38 66.36 -27.28
C PRO A 320 2.46 67.46 -26.22
N ASP A 321 1.77 67.30 -25.07
CA ASP A 321 1.72 68.27 -23.99
C ASP A 321 2.87 68.10 -23.00
N LEU A 322 3.68 67.05 -23.14
CA LEU A 322 4.84 66.78 -22.29
C LEU A 322 6.13 67.24 -22.99
N PRO A 323 6.72 68.41 -22.60
CA PRO A 323 7.95 68.89 -23.23
C PRO A 323 9.13 68.04 -22.76
N LEU A 324 9.56 67.09 -23.58
CA LEU A 324 10.74 66.27 -23.33
C LEU A 324 11.93 66.87 -24.11
N ASP A 325 13.04 67.06 -23.41
CA ASP A 325 14.31 67.38 -24.07
C ASP A 325 14.91 66.08 -24.72
N ASP A 326 15.97 66.23 -25.51
CA ASP A 326 16.62 65.12 -26.21
C ASP A 326 17.27 64.11 -25.25
N ALA A 327 17.63 64.48 -24.03
CA ALA A 327 18.16 63.57 -23.02
C ALA A 327 17.03 62.70 -22.45
N ALA A 328 15.90 63.32 -22.10
CA ALA A 328 14.72 62.62 -21.59
C ALA A 328 14.11 61.68 -22.66
N ARG A 329 14.13 62.07 -23.95
CA ARG A 329 13.69 61.18 -25.03
C ARG A 329 14.57 59.97 -25.17
N ARG A 330 15.90 60.11 -25.12
CA ARG A 330 16.86 59.00 -25.15
C ARG A 330 16.71 58.10 -23.96
N GLU A 331 16.50 58.64 -22.76
CA GLU A 331 16.26 57.87 -21.55
C GLU A 331 14.99 57.01 -21.66
N ARG A 332 13.88 57.56 -22.18
CA ARG A 332 12.63 56.81 -22.43
C ARG A 332 12.83 55.70 -23.44
N ALA A 333 13.51 55.99 -24.59
CA ALA A 333 13.82 55.00 -25.60
C ALA A 333 14.70 53.89 -25.07
N ALA A 334 15.75 54.19 -24.29
CA ALA A 334 16.60 53.22 -23.64
C ALA A 334 15.82 52.37 -22.61
N SER A 335 14.87 53.00 -21.89
CA SER A 335 13.98 52.25 -20.98
C SER A 335 13.08 51.25 -21.71
N ILE A 336 12.53 51.65 -22.88
CA ILE A 336 11.71 50.74 -23.71
C ILE A 336 12.56 49.56 -24.18
N ASP A 337 13.74 49.83 -24.72
CA ASP A 337 14.66 48.82 -25.24
C ASP A 337 15.06 47.82 -24.15
N GLY A 338 15.52 48.31 -22.98
CA GLY A 338 15.90 47.44 -21.87
C GLY A 338 14.75 46.61 -21.30
N GLN A 339 13.49 47.12 -21.33
CA GLN A 339 12.33 46.29 -20.94
C GLN A 339 11.93 45.26 -22.01
N ALA A 340 12.08 45.60 -23.28
CA ALA A 340 11.84 44.67 -24.38
C ALA A 340 12.85 43.51 -24.36
N GLU A 341 14.14 43.78 -24.19
CA GLU A 341 15.16 42.75 -23.99
C GLU A 341 14.88 41.85 -22.80
N ARG A 342 14.46 42.44 -21.69
CA ARG A 342 14.07 41.66 -20.48
C ARG A 342 12.89 40.76 -20.79
N LEU A 343 11.87 41.21 -21.50
CA LEU A 343 10.70 40.44 -21.89
C LEU A 343 11.11 39.27 -22.79
N ASN A 344 11.96 39.53 -23.78
CA ASN A 344 12.48 38.51 -24.69
C ASN A 344 13.20 37.39 -23.93
N ARG A 345 14.10 37.74 -22.98
CA ARG A 345 14.77 36.76 -22.09
C ARG A 345 13.80 35.92 -21.26
N LEU A 346 12.73 36.54 -20.73
CA LEU A 346 11.70 35.81 -19.98
C LEU A 346 10.99 34.78 -20.86
N VAL A 347 10.65 35.15 -22.09
CA VAL A 347 10.00 34.26 -23.04
C VAL A 347 10.95 33.12 -23.46
N THR A 348 12.21 33.42 -23.79
CA THR A 348 13.23 32.41 -24.12
C THR A 348 13.39 31.41 -22.96
N ASN A 349 13.62 31.88 -21.73
CA ASN A 349 13.76 31.02 -20.57
C ASN A 349 12.51 30.14 -20.33
N LEU A 350 11.31 30.63 -20.63
CA LEU A 350 10.07 29.85 -20.52
C LEU A 350 9.98 28.76 -21.59
N LEU A 351 10.37 29.09 -22.83
CA LEU A 351 10.40 28.10 -23.92
C LEU A 351 11.45 27.02 -23.67
N ASP A 352 12.64 27.39 -23.21
CA ASP A 352 13.69 26.44 -22.86
C ASP A 352 13.25 25.54 -21.70
N MET A 353 12.61 26.12 -20.67
CA MET A 353 12.03 25.35 -19.58
C MET A 353 10.97 24.37 -20.04
N SER A 354 10.12 24.77 -20.99
CA SER A 354 9.13 23.88 -21.59
C SER A 354 9.77 22.70 -22.35
N ARG A 355 10.86 22.94 -23.07
CA ARG A 355 11.65 21.89 -23.75
C ARG A 355 12.35 20.95 -22.78
N ILE A 356 12.90 21.51 -21.69
CA ILE A 356 13.49 20.72 -20.58
C ILE A 356 12.44 19.78 -19.98
N GLU A 357 11.23 20.28 -19.70
CA GLU A 357 10.14 19.48 -19.11
C GLU A 357 9.61 18.38 -20.04
N ALA A 358 9.57 18.67 -21.34
CA ALA A 358 9.16 17.70 -22.35
C ALA A 358 10.22 16.60 -22.60
N GLY A 359 11.45 16.79 -22.12
CA GLY A 359 12.57 15.91 -22.43
C GLY A 359 13.06 16.03 -23.87
N ASP A 360 12.70 17.13 -24.55
CA ASP A 360 12.99 17.35 -25.97
C ASP A 360 14.34 18.04 -26.21
N LEU A 361 15.17 18.18 -25.17
CA LEU A 361 16.51 18.72 -25.34
C LEU A 361 17.49 17.65 -25.82
N HIS A 362 18.00 17.86 -27.02
CA HIS A 362 19.02 17.01 -27.62
C HIS A 362 20.29 17.82 -27.85
N ALA A 363 21.27 17.69 -26.95
CA ALA A 363 22.57 18.38 -27.08
C ALA A 363 23.38 17.79 -28.24
N ARG A 364 23.93 18.67 -29.06
CA ARG A 364 24.91 18.32 -30.11
C ARG A 364 26.29 18.55 -29.52
N LEU A 365 26.88 17.51 -28.94
CA LEU A 365 28.17 17.60 -28.29
C LEU A 365 29.29 17.70 -29.31
N GLU A 366 30.02 18.81 -29.25
CA GLU A 366 31.24 19.07 -29.99
C GLU A 366 32.36 19.41 -29.01
N VAL A 367 33.61 19.28 -29.47
CA VAL A 367 34.77 19.47 -28.60
C VAL A 367 35.27 20.89 -28.68
N PHE A 368 35.29 21.60 -27.55
CA PHE A 368 35.74 22.98 -27.46
C PHE A 368 36.73 23.17 -26.30
N PRO A 369 37.73 24.09 -26.49
CA PRO A 369 38.46 24.64 -25.34
C PRO A 369 37.50 25.49 -24.48
N LEU A 370 37.40 25.16 -23.19
CA LEU A 370 36.45 25.86 -22.29
C LEU A 370 36.78 27.35 -22.14
N GLU A 371 38.08 27.70 -22.18
CA GLU A 371 38.51 29.10 -22.08
C GLU A 371 37.97 29.96 -23.22
N ASP A 372 37.96 29.46 -24.45
CA ASP A 372 37.48 30.18 -25.62
C ASP A 372 35.98 30.50 -25.50
N LEU A 373 35.20 29.51 -25.02
CA LEU A 373 33.76 29.69 -24.78
C LEU A 373 33.49 30.74 -23.71
N VAL A 374 34.23 30.69 -22.61
CA VAL A 374 34.09 31.66 -21.50
C VAL A 374 34.48 33.08 -21.96
N ARG A 375 35.58 33.22 -22.70
CA ARG A 375 35.98 34.52 -23.24
C ARG A 375 34.98 35.09 -24.21
N ALA A 376 34.47 34.30 -25.16
CA ALA A 376 33.44 34.69 -26.10
C ALA A 376 32.15 35.19 -25.40
N SER A 377 31.73 34.50 -24.34
CA SER A 377 30.56 34.91 -23.53
C SER A 377 30.81 36.20 -22.74
N ILE A 378 32.00 36.39 -22.17
CA ILE A 378 32.39 37.64 -21.50
C ILE A 378 32.46 38.81 -22.45
N ASP A 379 33.07 38.65 -23.63
CA ASP A 379 33.15 39.71 -24.68
C ASP A 379 31.76 40.17 -25.13
N ARG A 380 30.83 39.25 -25.26
CA ARG A 380 29.44 39.56 -25.61
C ARG A 380 28.72 40.32 -24.49
N LEU A 381 29.02 40.02 -23.23
CA LEU A 381 28.47 40.70 -22.05
C LEU A 381 29.23 41.99 -21.68
N ALA A 382 30.20 42.42 -22.47
CA ALA A 382 31.07 43.58 -22.14
C ALA A 382 30.26 44.85 -21.81
N SER A 383 29.16 45.11 -22.54
CA SER A 383 28.27 46.26 -22.30
C SER A 383 27.51 46.13 -20.95
N LEU A 384 27.19 44.92 -20.51
CA LEU A 384 26.52 44.68 -19.25
C LEU A 384 27.49 44.73 -18.06
N LEU A 385 28.74 44.39 -18.31
CA LEU A 385 29.81 44.43 -17.32
C LEU A 385 30.23 45.88 -17.00
N ASP A 386 29.98 46.86 -17.91
CA ASP A 386 30.27 48.29 -17.70
C ASP A 386 31.69 48.54 -17.18
N GLY A 387 32.70 47.87 -17.74
CA GLY A 387 34.08 47.96 -17.28
C GLY A 387 34.42 47.14 -16.02
N ARG A 388 33.50 46.42 -15.45
CA ARG A 388 33.71 45.54 -14.29
C ARG A 388 34.66 44.40 -14.65
N PRO A 389 35.77 44.22 -13.94
CA PRO A 389 36.71 43.15 -14.24
C PRO A 389 36.15 41.79 -13.85
N VAL A 390 36.18 40.86 -14.78
CA VAL A 390 35.96 39.42 -14.55
C VAL A 390 37.33 38.73 -14.54
N ALA A 391 37.72 38.15 -13.42
CA ALA A 391 38.96 37.41 -13.32
C ALA A 391 38.75 36.00 -13.88
N ILE A 392 39.48 35.66 -14.94
CA ILE A 392 39.49 34.31 -15.52
C ILE A 392 40.75 33.61 -15.02
N SER A 393 40.61 32.42 -14.46
CA SER A 393 41.73 31.58 -14.03
C SER A 393 41.51 30.15 -14.53
N MET A 394 42.21 29.79 -15.60
CA MET A 394 42.16 28.47 -16.21
C MET A 394 43.58 27.97 -16.47
N PRO A 395 43.94 26.76 -16.03
CA PRO A 395 45.25 26.19 -16.34
C PRO A 395 45.43 26.00 -17.85
N PRO A 396 46.61 26.27 -18.42
CA PRO A 396 46.88 26.06 -19.85
C PRO A 396 46.69 24.59 -20.30
N GLU A 397 46.77 23.68 -19.36
CA GLU A 397 46.65 22.22 -19.57
C GLU A 397 45.19 21.73 -19.36
N LEU A 398 44.22 22.66 -19.27
CA LEU A 398 42.79 22.26 -19.12
C LEU A 398 42.35 21.49 -20.35
N PRO A 399 41.91 20.21 -20.23
CA PRO A 399 41.46 19.46 -21.37
C PRO A 399 40.20 20.08 -21.97
N PRO A 400 40.00 19.97 -23.31
CA PRO A 400 38.78 20.41 -23.93
C PRO A 400 37.58 19.62 -23.44
N VAL A 401 36.39 20.22 -23.57
CA VAL A 401 35.11 19.67 -23.10
C VAL A 401 34.21 19.31 -24.26
N ALA A 402 33.44 18.22 -24.09
CA ALA A 402 32.38 17.84 -25.02
C ALA A 402 31.08 18.52 -24.62
N VAL A 403 30.70 19.57 -25.33
CA VAL A 403 29.51 20.41 -25.01
C VAL A 403 28.77 20.83 -26.28
N ASP A 404 27.51 21.21 -26.12
CA ASP A 404 26.78 21.94 -27.13
C ASP A 404 27.10 23.43 -27.00
N ALA A 405 27.60 24.04 -28.09
CA ALA A 405 28.07 25.42 -28.06
C ALA A 405 26.97 26.43 -27.70
N ILE A 406 25.71 26.15 -28.07
CA ILE A 406 24.58 27.02 -27.72
C ILE A 406 24.20 26.85 -26.26
N PHE A 407 24.14 25.61 -25.76
CA PHE A 407 23.74 25.34 -24.38
C PHE A 407 24.78 25.84 -23.39
N ILE A 408 26.06 25.61 -23.66
CA ILE A 408 27.11 26.08 -22.75
C ILE A 408 27.21 27.62 -22.73
N ASP A 409 26.97 28.26 -23.86
CA ASP A 409 26.93 29.70 -23.97
C ASP A 409 25.77 30.30 -23.15
N GLU A 410 24.59 29.73 -23.21
CA GLU A 410 23.45 30.11 -22.38
C GLU A 410 23.73 29.84 -20.89
N VAL A 411 24.41 28.76 -20.55
CA VAL A 411 24.84 28.45 -19.17
C VAL A 411 25.77 29.54 -18.65
N ILE A 412 26.85 29.85 -19.38
CA ILE A 412 27.83 30.87 -18.96
C ILE A 412 27.16 32.25 -18.87
N THR A 413 26.35 32.61 -19.85
CA THR A 413 25.60 33.88 -19.89
C THR A 413 24.67 34.00 -18.67
N ASN A 414 23.87 32.98 -18.37
CA ASN A 414 22.97 33.00 -17.22
C ASN A 414 23.72 33.10 -15.89
N LEU A 415 24.86 32.43 -15.73
CA LEU A 415 25.70 32.51 -14.53
C LEU A 415 26.32 33.88 -14.35
N LEU A 416 26.92 34.46 -15.43
CA LEU A 416 27.50 35.79 -15.39
C LEU A 416 26.44 36.88 -15.15
N GLU A 417 25.31 36.83 -15.85
CA GLU A 417 24.20 37.76 -15.60
C GLU A 417 23.68 37.67 -14.16
N ASN A 418 23.61 36.46 -13.61
CA ASN A 418 23.22 36.27 -12.21
C ASN A 418 24.24 36.95 -11.27
N ALA A 419 25.54 36.72 -11.49
CA ALA A 419 26.60 37.36 -10.74
C ALA A 419 26.53 38.89 -10.85
N ILE A 420 26.40 39.47 -12.05
CA ILE A 420 26.29 40.92 -12.30
C ILE A 420 25.07 41.49 -11.55
N ARG A 421 23.95 40.84 -11.60
CA ARG A 421 22.67 41.31 -11.05
C ARG A 421 22.64 41.30 -9.53
N HIS A 422 23.27 40.32 -8.91
CA HIS A 422 23.16 40.08 -7.46
C HIS A 422 24.35 40.62 -6.66
N THR A 423 25.34 41.21 -7.32
CA THR A 423 26.51 41.80 -6.67
C THR A 423 26.57 43.30 -6.83
N PRO A 424 27.14 44.05 -5.87
CA PRO A 424 27.47 45.46 -6.05
C PRO A 424 28.42 45.69 -7.24
N PRO A 425 28.42 46.87 -7.89
CA PRO A 425 29.27 47.15 -9.05
C PRO A 425 30.78 46.90 -8.81
N ASP A 426 31.24 47.12 -7.58
CA ASP A 426 32.65 46.99 -7.20
C ASP A 426 33.03 45.57 -6.74
N ALA A 427 32.04 44.64 -6.61
CA ALA A 427 32.33 43.29 -6.13
C ALA A 427 32.99 42.45 -7.22
N PRO A 428 33.97 41.62 -6.90
CA PRO A 428 34.68 40.78 -7.89
C PRO A 428 33.79 39.66 -8.40
N ILE A 429 33.95 39.33 -9.69
CA ILE A 429 33.44 38.11 -10.31
C ILE A 429 34.63 37.28 -10.78
N ARG A 430 34.65 36.01 -10.54
CA ARG A 430 35.72 35.09 -10.89
C ARG A 430 35.17 33.88 -11.63
N VAL A 431 35.82 33.51 -12.72
CA VAL A 431 35.52 32.28 -13.48
C VAL A 431 36.75 31.38 -13.41
N LEU A 432 36.55 30.19 -12.86
CA LEU A 432 37.61 29.22 -12.64
C LEU A 432 37.38 27.96 -13.48
N GLY A 433 38.41 27.45 -14.10
CA GLY A 433 38.43 26.12 -14.70
C GLY A 433 39.41 25.21 -13.98
N THR A 434 38.99 24.02 -13.58
CA THR A 434 39.87 23.04 -12.92
C THR A 434 39.56 21.63 -13.45
N VAL A 435 40.55 20.73 -13.30
CA VAL A 435 40.36 19.30 -13.59
C VAL A 435 40.21 18.54 -12.27
N THR A 436 39.18 17.68 -12.19
CA THR A 436 39.02 16.82 -11.02
C THR A 436 39.87 15.57 -11.11
N SER A 437 40.08 14.91 -9.98
CA SER A 437 40.76 13.61 -9.92
C SER A 437 40.04 12.50 -10.70
N SER A 438 38.77 12.68 -11.02
CA SER A 438 37.97 11.78 -11.87
C SER A 438 38.12 12.04 -13.37
N GLY A 439 38.91 13.06 -13.76
CA GLY A 439 39.11 13.41 -15.16
C GLY A 439 37.95 14.19 -15.80
N THR A 440 37.09 14.85 -14.98
CA THR A 440 36.08 15.79 -15.42
C THR A 440 36.60 17.23 -15.33
N VAL A 441 36.08 18.14 -16.16
CA VAL A 441 36.39 19.57 -16.09
C VAL A 441 35.31 20.25 -15.25
N HIS A 442 35.75 21.04 -14.30
CA HIS A 442 34.92 21.92 -13.50
C HIS A 442 35.01 23.35 -14.00
N LEU A 443 33.89 23.94 -14.34
CA LEU A 443 33.72 25.38 -14.53
C LEU A 443 33.03 25.93 -13.28
N CYS A 444 33.65 26.89 -12.60
CA CYS A 444 33.07 27.58 -11.46
C CYS A 444 32.92 29.06 -11.75
N VAL A 445 31.72 29.60 -11.54
CA VAL A 445 31.47 31.04 -11.54
C VAL A 445 31.17 31.49 -10.13
N GLU A 446 32.03 32.39 -9.60
CA GLU A 446 31.94 32.89 -8.25
C GLU A 446 31.70 34.41 -8.23
N ASP A 447 30.90 34.85 -7.31
CA ASP A 447 30.63 36.28 -7.09
C ASP A 447 30.95 36.74 -5.64
N GLY A 448 31.17 38.03 -5.48
CA GLY A 448 31.37 38.68 -4.19
C GLY A 448 30.10 39.35 -3.64
N GLY A 449 28.93 38.77 -3.89
CA GLY A 449 27.64 39.28 -3.45
C GLY A 449 27.29 38.93 -2.01
N PRO A 450 26.03 39.12 -1.61
CA PRO A 450 25.56 38.82 -0.25
C PRO A 450 25.45 37.31 0.05
N GLY A 451 25.66 36.45 -0.94
CA GLY A 451 25.53 35.01 -0.82
C GLY A 451 24.08 34.52 -0.70
N VAL A 452 23.98 33.22 -0.47
CA VAL A 452 22.71 32.50 -0.32
C VAL A 452 22.77 31.67 0.97
N PRO A 453 21.71 31.70 1.82
CA PRO A 453 21.68 30.86 3.02
C PRO A 453 21.88 29.37 2.70
N ALA A 454 22.62 28.64 3.56
CA ALA A 454 22.97 27.25 3.33
C ALA A 454 21.75 26.35 3.04
N MET A 455 20.61 26.58 3.73
CA MET A 455 19.37 25.85 3.52
C MET A 455 18.70 26.11 2.15
N ALA A 456 19.16 27.11 1.42
CA ALA A 456 18.62 27.51 0.12
C ALA A 456 19.52 27.08 -1.05
N LEU A 457 20.77 26.64 -0.80
CA LEU A 457 21.74 26.28 -1.85
C LEU A 457 21.23 25.16 -2.78
N ASP A 458 20.62 24.13 -2.23
CA ASP A 458 20.05 23.03 -3.04
C ASP A 458 18.83 23.48 -3.86
N ARG A 459 18.16 24.55 -3.41
CA ARG A 459 16.92 25.04 -3.98
C ARG A 459 17.10 26.17 -5.00
N VAL A 460 18.28 26.74 -5.13
CA VAL A 460 18.52 27.86 -6.08
C VAL A 460 18.28 27.45 -7.54
N PHE A 461 18.33 26.16 -7.83
CA PHE A 461 18.02 25.58 -9.14
C PHE A 461 16.54 25.20 -9.31
N ASP A 462 15.73 25.32 -8.26
CA ASP A 462 14.29 25.06 -8.36
C ASP A 462 13.64 26.19 -9.18
N LYS A 463 12.69 25.80 -10.01
CA LYS A 463 11.95 26.72 -10.86
C LYS A 463 11.25 27.79 -10.02
N PHE A 464 11.42 29.06 -10.41
CA PHE A 464 10.80 30.22 -9.75
C PHE A 464 11.24 30.41 -8.28
N TYR A 465 12.23 29.66 -7.83
CA TYR A 465 12.73 29.83 -6.47
C TYR A 465 13.50 31.14 -6.35
N ARG A 466 13.24 31.85 -5.27
CA ARG A 466 13.90 33.11 -4.90
C ARG A 466 14.12 33.12 -3.42
N VAL A 467 15.32 33.54 -2.98
CA VAL A 467 15.67 33.64 -1.56
C VAL A 467 14.80 34.73 -0.93
N PRO A 468 14.04 34.46 0.16
CA PRO A 468 13.06 35.39 0.73
C PRO A 468 13.66 36.72 1.22
N GLU A 469 14.88 36.69 1.75
CA GLU A 469 15.56 37.84 2.35
C GLU A 469 16.03 38.88 1.33
N THR A 470 16.14 38.51 0.06
CA THR A 470 16.55 39.41 -1.03
C THR A 470 15.38 40.06 -1.78
N ARG A 471 14.12 39.83 -1.35
CA ARG A 471 12.91 40.30 -2.04
C ARG A 471 12.84 41.81 -2.28
N GLU A 472 13.38 42.62 -1.40
CA GLU A 472 13.33 44.10 -1.55
C GLU A 472 14.38 44.63 -2.53
N ARG A 473 15.57 44.03 -2.61
CA ARG A 473 16.64 44.44 -3.56
C ARG A 473 16.55 43.79 -4.91
N SER A 474 15.90 42.62 -5.02
CA SER A 474 15.86 41.82 -6.24
C SER A 474 14.46 41.74 -6.86
N ARG A 475 13.82 42.88 -7.15
CA ARG A 475 12.58 42.92 -7.94
C ARG A 475 12.74 42.52 -9.41
N ARG A 476 13.95 42.10 -9.86
CA ARG A 476 14.29 41.99 -11.28
C ARG A 476 14.57 40.58 -11.82
N GLY A 477 14.31 39.47 -11.12
CA GLY A 477 14.61 38.12 -11.61
C GLY A 477 13.39 37.19 -11.64
N SER A 478 13.23 36.38 -12.69
CA SER A 478 12.15 35.39 -12.85
C SER A 478 12.33 34.13 -12.00
N GLY A 479 13.55 33.87 -11.49
CA GLY A 479 13.90 32.59 -10.82
C GLY A 479 13.97 31.40 -11.80
N LEU A 480 14.08 31.63 -13.09
CA LEU A 480 14.21 30.59 -14.12
C LEU A 480 15.65 30.36 -14.57
N GLY A 481 16.54 31.37 -14.49
CA GLY A 481 17.88 31.29 -15.08
C GLY A 481 18.71 30.12 -14.57
N LEU A 482 18.79 29.91 -13.24
CA LEU A 482 19.54 28.77 -12.69
C LEU A 482 18.85 27.43 -12.95
N ALA A 483 17.51 27.38 -13.07
CA ALA A 483 16.80 26.17 -13.48
C ALA A 483 17.12 25.79 -14.94
N VAL A 484 17.22 26.77 -15.84
CA VAL A 484 17.66 26.58 -17.22
C VAL A 484 19.11 26.11 -17.27
N VAL A 485 20.00 26.71 -16.47
CA VAL A 485 21.40 26.24 -16.31
C VAL A 485 21.45 24.75 -15.98
N ARG A 486 20.70 24.32 -14.97
CA ARG A 486 20.62 22.90 -14.59
C ARG A 486 20.13 22.04 -15.75
N GLY A 487 19.06 22.42 -16.41
CA GLY A 487 18.51 21.65 -17.54
C GLY A 487 19.49 21.50 -18.71
N PHE A 488 20.19 22.55 -19.10
CA PHE A 488 21.17 22.49 -20.17
C PHE A 488 22.42 21.69 -19.79
N VAL A 489 22.92 21.83 -18.56
CA VAL A 489 24.05 21.05 -18.07
C VAL A 489 23.71 19.56 -18.02
N GLU A 490 22.52 19.20 -17.49
CA GLU A 490 22.04 17.82 -17.46
C GLU A 490 21.82 17.25 -18.88
N ALA A 491 21.30 18.06 -19.82
CA ALA A 491 21.17 17.65 -21.22
C ALA A 491 22.50 17.36 -21.92
N MET A 492 23.58 18.01 -21.48
CA MET A 492 24.96 17.73 -21.91
C MET A 492 25.62 16.57 -21.13
N GLY A 493 24.89 15.91 -20.20
CA GLY A 493 25.44 14.82 -19.36
C GLY A 493 26.30 15.30 -18.19
N GLY A 494 26.32 16.61 -17.92
CA GLY A 494 27.02 17.23 -16.81
C GLY A 494 26.23 17.27 -15.51
N ARG A 495 26.82 17.92 -14.50
CA ARG A 495 26.18 18.17 -13.21
C ARG A 495 26.41 19.61 -12.78
N VAL A 496 25.45 20.22 -12.08
CA VAL A 496 25.59 21.57 -11.51
C VAL A 496 25.29 21.52 -10.01
N SER A 497 26.05 22.31 -9.24
CA SER A 497 25.86 22.49 -7.80
C SER A 497 26.16 23.94 -7.40
N ALA A 498 25.69 24.32 -6.21
CA ALA A 498 25.89 25.65 -5.66
C ALA A 498 26.51 25.55 -4.25
N ARG A 499 27.43 26.45 -3.96
CA ARG A 499 28.07 26.58 -2.63
C ARG A 499 28.28 28.05 -2.28
N ALA A 500 28.67 28.30 -1.05
CA ALA A 500 29.17 29.61 -0.67
C ALA A 500 30.48 29.92 -1.41
N SER A 501 30.58 31.14 -1.95
CA SER A 501 31.79 31.62 -2.61
C SER A 501 32.86 32.02 -1.60
N GLU A 502 34.12 31.81 -1.92
CA GLU A 502 35.27 32.34 -1.18
C GLU A 502 35.34 33.86 -1.20
N LEU A 503 34.69 34.47 -2.19
CA LEU A 503 34.55 35.92 -2.32
C LEU A 503 33.41 36.51 -1.43
N GLY A 504 32.68 35.63 -0.71
CA GLY A 504 31.59 36.01 0.19
C GLY A 504 30.17 35.82 -0.39
N GLY A 505 30.04 35.64 -1.71
CA GLY A 505 28.77 35.50 -2.41
C GLY A 505 28.36 34.06 -2.73
N LEU A 506 27.90 33.82 -3.94
CA LEU A 506 27.49 32.53 -4.49
C LEU A 506 28.58 31.98 -5.43
N ALA A 507 28.87 30.70 -5.32
CA ALA A 507 29.64 29.94 -6.30
C ALA A 507 28.76 28.89 -6.93
N VAL A 508 28.73 28.83 -8.27
CA VAL A 508 28.05 27.80 -9.04
C VAL A 508 29.10 26.97 -9.76
N ASP A 509 29.11 25.68 -9.47
CA ASP A 509 30.04 24.71 -10.02
C ASP A 509 29.32 23.87 -11.07
N VAL A 510 29.89 23.80 -12.29
CA VAL A 510 29.40 23.00 -13.42
C VAL A 510 30.45 21.94 -13.76
N GLU A 511 30.07 20.69 -13.69
CA GLU A 511 30.90 19.53 -14.07
C GLU A 511 30.61 19.13 -15.51
N LEU A 512 31.65 19.07 -16.35
CA LEU A 512 31.57 18.72 -17.76
C LEU A 512 32.49 17.54 -18.10
N ALA A 513 32.14 16.77 -19.11
CA ALA A 513 32.96 15.66 -19.59
C ALA A 513 34.22 16.20 -20.27
N ALA A 514 35.37 15.83 -19.78
CA ALA A 514 36.65 16.11 -20.42
C ALA A 514 36.88 15.17 -21.63
N VAL A 515 37.45 15.70 -22.69
CA VAL A 515 37.91 14.90 -23.83
C VAL A 515 39.41 14.79 -23.75
N PRO A 516 40.01 13.59 -23.59
CA PRO A 516 41.45 13.43 -23.56
C PRO A 516 42.09 13.86 -24.90
N ASP A 517 43.26 14.52 -24.85
CA ASP A 517 44.01 15.04 -26.01
C ASP A 517 44.27 14.00 -27.13
N ALA A 518 44.23 12.72 -26.83
CA ALA A 518 44.43 11.65 -27.83
C ALA A 518 43.30 11.58 -28.90
N THR A 519 42.17 12.27 -28.72
CA THR A 519 41.03 12.25 -29.65
C THR A 519 41.10 13.38 -30.67
N LEU A 520 41.98 14.36 -30.52
CA LEU A 520 42.12 15.53 -31.41
C LEU A 520 42.95 15.28 -32.69
N ALA A 521 43.42 14.05 -32.91
CA ALA A 521 44.27 13.69 -34.07
C ALA A 521 43.46 13.29 -35.31
N SER A 522 42.42 14.05 -35.67
CA SER A 522 41.83 13.96 -37.02
C SER A 522 41.27 15.34 -37.45
N PRO A 523 41.78 15.93 -38.51
CA PRO A 523 41.38 17.28 -38.95
C PRO A 523 40.10 17.21 -39.81
N GLY A 524 39.03 17.79 -39.31
CA GLY A 524 37.82 18.04 -40.08
C GLY A 524 37.25 19.44 -39.79
N VAL A 525 38.10 20.46 -39.85
CA VAL A 525 37.64 21.85 -39.77
C VAL A 525 37.16 22.30 -41.15
N ALA A 526 35.85 22.34 -41.36
CA ALA A 526 35.29 23.16 -42.44
C ALA A 526 35.09 24.61 -41.92
N PRO A 527 35.56 25.62 -42.66
CA PRO A 527 35.43 27.00 -42.21
C PRO A 527 33.98 27.47 -42.26
N LEU A 528 33.55 28.14 -41.18
CA LEU A 528 32.29 28.84 -41.07
C LEU A 528 32.16 29.88 -42.22
N GLN A 529 31.37 29.57 -43.27
CA GLN A 529 30.91 30.56 -44.24
C GLN A 529 29.94 31.51 -43.55
N GLN A 530 30.30 32.78 -43.57
CA GLN A 530 29.45 33.91 -43.26
C GLN A 530 28.16 33.84 -44.08
N ALA A 531 27.03 33.56 -43.48
CA ALA A 531 25.71 33.81 -44.04
C ALA A 531 25.35 35.28 -43.79
N GLY A 532 25.76 36.13 -44.73
CA GLY A 532 25.19 37.45 -44.91
C GLY A 532 23.91 37.35 -45.74
N ARG A 533 22.83 37.80 -45.20
CA ARG A 533 21.79 38.73 -45.67
C ARG A 533 20.54 38.59 -44.85
#